data_9d27e97885b3e7d5efacfa5baf9574f4
#
_entry.id   9d27e97885b3e7d5efacfa5baf9574f4
#
_cell.length_a   1.000
_cell.length_b   1.000
_cell.length_c   1.000
_cell.angle_alpha   90.00
_cell.angle_beta   90.00
_cell.angle_gamma   90.00
#
_symmetry.space_group_name_H-M   'P 1'
#
loop_
_entity.id
_entity.type
_entity.pdbx_description
1 polymer ?
#
loop_
_entity_poly.entity_id
_entity_poly.type
_entity_poly.pdbx_seq_one_letter_code
_entity_poly.pdbx_strand_id
1 'polypeptide(L)'
;MNRLKYILLLAILIFNSGENIAQDFLNFKGQLSAYSHFNPNNDFPWWNGGRYIPEAHVEISQKEGRLFDIEASANLYGNIGMESFSHTVSNGKIKPYRMWARYSTNQFELRAGLQKINFGSASILRPLMWFDQLDPRDPLQLTDGVWGLLGRYYFLNNANIWLWILHGNNNPKGWEMIKTNRSVPEVGGRIQFPASTGEAAISYHYRTADSRTLSDAELQFAKIPEHRVGFDAKFDWVVGCWVEASWTNMGKSMEMFTNQEIINLGVDYTFGLGNGLTVIYEQLLAAYDEKAFHLSRPATFSLINASYPLGLFDNLSFIIYFDWRNKAAYNFINWQKQFNMLTLYVMGYVNPKNYNIPLQQAAGNLFAGTGIQLMLVFNH
;
A
#
# COMPACT_ATOMS: atom_id res chain seq x y z
N MET A 1 1.68 -12.63 -32.30
CA MET A 1 0.24 -12.84 -32.57
C MET A 1 -0.29 -14.23 -32.22
N ASN A 2 0.51 -15.30 -32.35
CA ASN A 2 0.03 -16.67 -32.08
C ASN A 2 -0.06 -17.06 -30.58
N ARG A 3 0.75 -16.51 -29.72
CA ARG A 3 0.70 -16.85 -28.27
C ARG A 3 -0.56 -16.36 -27.54
N LEU A 4 -1.11 -15.22 -27.97
CA LEU A 4 -2.35 -14.68 -27.39
C LEU A 4 -3.57 -15.55 -27.72
N LYS A 5 -3.61 -16.16 -28.91
CA LYS A 5 -4.66 -17.09 -29.31
C LYS A 5 -4.68 -18.37 -28.49
N TYR A 6 -3.51 -18.90 -28.12
CA TYR A 6 -3.41 -20.09 -27.25
C TYR A 6 -3.81 -19.82 -25.82
N ILE A 7 -3.52 -18.61 -25.29
CA ILE A 7 -3.97 -18.19 -23.94
C ILE A 7 -5.49 -17.99 -23.92
N LEU A 8 -6.07 -17.41 -24.97
CA LEU A 8 -7.53 -17.28 -25.11
C LEU A 8 -8.22 -18.64 -25.29
N LEU A 9 -7.61 -19.56 -26.04
CA LEU A 9 -8.14 -20.93 -26.23
C LEU A 9 -8.05 -21.75 -24.95
N LEU A 10 -6.98 -21.60 -24.18
CA LEU A 10 -6.82 -22.24 -22.85
C LEU A 10 -7.85 -21.71 -21.86
N ALA A 11 -8.11 -20.39 -21.86
CA ALA A 11 -9.17 -19.78 -21.05
C ALA A 11 -10.56 -20.31 -21.43
N ILE A 12 -10.86 -20.43 -22.74
CA ILE A 12 -12.15 -20.95 -23.23
C ILE A 12 -12.31 -22.47 -22.94
N LEU A 13 -11.23 -23.25 -22.97
CA LEU A 13 -11.26 -24.67 -22.60
C LEU A 13 -11.49 -24.91 -21.11
N ILE A 14 -10.99 -24.02 -20.24
CA ILE A 14 -11.24 -24.06 -18.79
C ILE A 14 -12.71 -23.72 -18.49
N PHE A 15 -13.36 -22.85 -19.27
CA PHE A 15 -14.77 -22.49 -19.11
C PHE A 15 -15.77 -23.54 -19.63
N ASN A 16 -15.35 -24.51 -20.43
CA ASN A 16 -16.26 -25.50 -21.04
C ASN A 16 -16.18 -26.91 -20.43
N SER A 17 -15.39 -27.16 -19.39
CA SER A 17 -15.29 -28.49 -18.82
C SER A 17 -15.92 -28.56 -17.42
N GLY A 18 -17.19 -28.96 -17.38
CA GLY A 18 -17.72 -29.68 -16.24
C GLY A 18 -18.68 -28.92 -15.34
N GLU A 19 -19.94 -29.19 -15.58
CA GLU A 19 -21.02 -28.98 -14.65
C GLU A 19 -20.73 -29.71 -13.31
N ASN A 20 -20.93 -28.97 -12.19
CA ASN A 20 -21.25 -29.45 -10.84
C ASN A 20 -20.18 -30.04 -9.90
N ILE A 21 -18.90 -30.17 -10.25
CA ILE A 21 -17.88 -30.58 -9.27
C ILE A 21 -16.82 -29.48 -9.03
N ALA A 22 -16.70 -28.53 -9.92
CA ALA A 22 -15.67 -27.49 -9.88
C ALA A 22 -16.05 -26.24 -9.06
N GLN A 23 -17.32 -26.07 -8.69
CA GLN A 23 -17.80 -24.88 -7.99
C GLN A 23 -17.35 -24.79 -6.52
N ASP A 24 -17.08 -25.91 -5.85
CA ASP A 24 -16.62 -25.91 -4.46
C ASP A 24 -15.11 -25.70 -4.30
N PHE A 25 -14.32 -25.89 -5.34
CA PHE A 25 -12.85 -25.79 -5.29
C PHE A 25 -12.29 -24.48 -5.84
N LEU A 26 -12.94 -23.85 -6.81
CA LEU A 26 -12.47 -22.64 -7.47
C LEU A 26 -13.41 -21.48 -7.20
N ASN A 27 -12.94 -20.51 -6.43
CA ASN A 27 -13.62 -19.24 -6.25
C ASN A 27 -13.00 -18.20 -7.19
N PHE A 28 -13.79 -17.70 -8.15
CA PHE A 28 -13.39 -16.66 -9.06
C PHE A 28 -14.08 -15.34 -8.70
N LYS A 29 -13.28 -14.30 -8.49
CA LYS A 29 -13.74 -12.96 -8.17
C LYS A 29 -13.06 -11.96 -9.10
N GLY A 30 -13.61 -10.78 -9.19
CA GLY A 30 -12.96 -9.71 -9.93
C GLY A 30 -13.40 -8.34 -9.46
N GLN A 31 -12.47 -7.39 -9.56
CA GLN A 31 -12.74 -5.99 -9.31
C GLN A 31 -12.45 -5.20 -10.59
N LEU A 32 -13.50 -4.60 -11.18
CA LEU A 32 -13.39 -3.67 -12.29
C LEU A 32 -13.56 -2.25 -11.74
N SER A 33 -12.62 -1.37 -12.03
CA SER A 33 -12.73 0.05 -11.70
C SER A 33 -12.51 0.92 -12.93
N ALA A 34 -13.24 2.03 -13.00
CA ALA A 34 -13.07 3.06 -14.02
C ALA A 34 -13.11 4.43 -13.34
N TYR A 35 -12.25 5.34 -13.76
CA TYR A 35 -12.22 6.69 -13.23
C TYR A 35 -12.11 7.74 -14.33
N SER A 36 -12.67 8.91 -14.03
CA SER A 36 -12.48 10.15 -14.77
C SER A 36 -12.01 11.22 -13.80
N HIS A 37 -10.90 11.84 -14.12
CA HIS A 37 -10.27 12.88 -13.32
C HIS A 37 -10.12 14.15 -14.15
N PHE A 38 -10.53 15.28 -13.59
CA PHE A 38 -10.41 16.59 -14.21
C PHE A 38 -9.62 17.54 -13.33
N ASN A 39 -8.56 18.12 -13.90
CA ASN A 39 -7.72 19.13 -13.26
C ASN A 39 -7.26 20.17 -14.29
N PRO A 40 -7.85 21.37 -14.29
CA PRO A 40 -7.52 22.40 -15.27
C PRO A 40 -6.11 22.99 -15.11
N ASN A 41 -5.38 22.65 -14.04
CA ASN A 41 -4.01 23.14 -13.80
C ASN A 41 -2.93 22.21 -14.39
N ASN A 42 -3.31 21.06 -14.95
CA ASN A 42 -2.39 20.11 -15.56
C ASN A 42 -2.30 20.29 -17.07
N ASP A 43 -1.16 19.92 -17.67
CA ASP A 43 -0.95 19.93 -19.13
C ASP A 43 -1.99 19.04 -19.84
N PHE A 44 -2.38 17.94 -19.22
CA PHE A 44 -3.50 17.10 -19.64
C PHE A 44 -4.63 17.21 -18.61
N PRO A 45 -5.60 18.13 -18.81
CA PRO A 45 -6.66 18.37 -17.84
C PRO A 45 -7.56 17.18 -17.54
N TRP A 46 -7.78 16.31 -18.54
CA TRP A 46 -8.64 15.14 -18.42
C TRP A 46 -7.79 13.86 -18.38
N TRP A 47 -7.98 13.04 -17.35
CA TRP A 47 -7.45 11.69 -17.26
C TRP A 47 -8.59 10.70 -17.07
N ASN A 48 -8.68 9.72 -17.96
CA ASN A 48 -9.61 8.62 -17.82
C ASN A 48 -8.82 7.32 -17.73
N GLY A 49 -9.24 6.43 -16.85
CA GLY A 49 -8.55 5.17 -16.68
C GLY A 49 -9.48 4.06 -16.27
N GLY A 50 -9.00 2.84 -16.52
CA GLY A 50 -9.67 1.63 -16.12
C GLY A 50 -8.68 0.61 -15.58
N ARG A 51 -9.15 -0.25 -14.70
CA ARG A 51 -8.40 -1.34 -14.10
C ARG A 51 -9.29 -2.55 -13.90
N TYR A 52 -8.76 -3.73 -14.19
CA TYR A 52 -9.40 -4.98 -13.87
C TYR A 52 -8.43 -5.89 -13.10
N ILE A 53 -8.88 -6.41 -11.97
CA ILE A 53 -8.13 -7.35 -11.13
C ILE A 53 -8.96 -8.63 -11.04
N PRO A 54 -8.79 -9.60 -11.97
CA PRO A 54 -9.32 -10.94 -11.81
C PRO A 54 -8.53 -11.68 -10.74
N GLU A 55 -9.22 -12.45 -9.93
CA GLU A 55 -8.67 -13.28 -8.86
C GLU A 55 -9.27 -14.67 -8.92
N ALA A 56 -8.41 -15.68 -8.93
CA ALA A 56 -8.76 -17.08 -8.81
C ALA A 56 -8.17 -17.63 -7.51
N HIS A 57 -9.01 -18.16 -6.65
CA HIS A 57 -8.61 -18.78 -5.39
C HIS A 57 -9.08 -20.23 -5.37
N VAL A 58 -8.18 -21.15 -5.02
CA VAL A 58 -8.42 -22.59 -4.99
C VAL A 58 -8.04 -23.15 -3.63
N GLU A 59 -8.99 -23.77 -2.96
CA GLU A 59 -8.76 -24.56 -1.74
C GLU A 59 -8.51 -26.02 -2.12
N ILE A 60 -7.25 -26.48 -1.99
CA ILE A 60 -6.85 -27.82 -2.43
C ILE A 60 -7.16 -28.87 -1.37
N SER A 61 -7.01 -28.52 -0.10
CA SER A 61 -7.27 -29.45 1.02
C SER A 61 -7.67 -28.65 2.26
N GLN A 62 -8.79 -29.04 2.84
CA GLN A 62 -9.24 -28.58 4.15
C GLN A 62 -9.52 -29.81 5.02
N LYS A 63 -8.64 -30.11 5.98
CA LYS A 63 -8.80 -31.22 6.94
C LYS A 63 -8.49 -30.71 8.34
N GLU A 64 -9.37 -30.98 9.30
CA GLU A 64 -9.19 -30.80 10.75
C GLU A 64 -8.15 -29.74 11.16
N GLY A 65 -8.45 -28.44 10.91
CA GLY A 65 -7.58 -27.32 11.28
C GLY A 65 -6.35 -27.12 10.39
N ARG A 66 -6.29 -27.75 9.19
CA ARG A 66 -5.23 -27.57 8.19
C ARG A 66 -5.86 -27.12 6.87
N LEU A 67 -5.31 -26.08 6.28
CA LEU A 67 -5.74 -25.56 4.98
C LEU A 67 -4.54 -25.44 4.06
N PHE A 68 -4.68 -25.92 2.83
CA PHE A 68 -3.76 -25.66 1.74
C PHE A 68 -4.52 -25.00 0.59
N ASP A 69 -4.15 -23.78 0.24
CA ASP A 69 -4.80 -22.99 -0.78
C ASP A 69 -3.81 -22.22 -1.67
N ILE A 70 -4.30 -21.82 -2.84
CA ILE A 70 -3.53 -21.07 -3.84
C ILE A 70 -4.38 -19.89 -4.31
N GLU A 71 -3.75 -18.73 -4.47
CA GLU A 71 -4.36 -17.56 -5.10
C GLU A 71 -3.51 -17.10 -6.28
N ALA A 72 -4.19 -16.76 -7.38
CA ALA A 72 -3.59 -16.12 -8.54
C ALA A 72 -4.44 -14.93 -8.98
N SER A 73 -3.84 -13.75 -9.07
CA SER A 73 -4.49 -12.56 -9.58
C SER A 73 -3.55 -11.71 -10.43
N ALA A 74 -4.12 -10.95 -11.36
CA ALA A 74 -3.40 -10.03 -12.23
C ALA A 74 -4.00 -8.62 -12.12
N ASN A 75 -3.18 -7.60 -12.31
CA ASN A 75 -3.61 -6.20 -12.37
C ASN A 75 -3.42 -5.71 -13.81
N LEU A 76 -4.54 -5.53 -14.50
CA LEU A 76 -4.64 -4.98 -15.85
C LEU A 76 -5.12 -3.54 -15.72
N TYR A 77 -4.31 -2.57 -16.11
CA TYR A 77 -4.72 -1.17 -16.02
C TYR A 77 -4.25 -0.38 -17.23
N GLY A 78 -5.02 0.67 -17.55
CA GLY A 78 -4.66 1.64 -18.57
C GLY A 78 -5.31 2.98 -18.29
N ASN A 79 -4.69 4.04 -18.78
CA ASN A 79 -5.19 5.39 -18.70
C ASN A 79 -4.88 6.18 -19.97
N ILE A 80 -5.65 7.22 -20.19
CA ILE A 80 -5.50 8.18 -21.27
C ILE A 80 -5.65 9.59 -20.70
N GLY A 81 -4.61 10.40 -20.91
CA GLY A 81 -4.61 11.83 -20.63
C GLY A 81 -4.96 12.61 -21.91
N MET A 82 -5.80 13.62 -21.78
CA MET A 82 -6.28 14.43 -22.90
C MET A 82 -6.16 15.91 -22.58
N GLU A 83 -5.46 16.65 -23.43
CA GLU A 83 -5.51 18.10 -23.51
C GLU A 83 -6.64 18.52 -24.48
N SER A 84 -6.71 17.81 -25.62
CA SER A 84 -7.77 17.93 -26.63
C SER A 84 -8.01 16.56 -27.26
N PHE A 85 -9.02 16.41 -28.13
CA PHE A 85 -9.25 15.14 -28.83
C PHE A 85 -8.10 14.72 -29.77
N SER A 86 -7.28 15.68 -30.22
CA SER A 86 -6.13 15.44 -31.08
C SER A 86 -4.80 15.31 -30.33
N HIS A 87 -4.75 15.74 -29.07
CA HIS A 87 -3.53 15.71 -28.24
C HIS A 87 -3.77 14.84 -27.00
N THR A 88 -3.34 13.60 -27.08
CA THR A 88 -3.58 12.58 -26.05
C THR A 88 -2.30 11.81 -25.76
N VAL A 89 -2.16 11.37 -24.51
CA VAL A 89 -1.14 10.41 -24.06
C VAL A 89 -1.83 9.21 -23.44
N SER A 90 -1.32 8.01 -23.67
CA SER A 90 -1.89 6.80 -23.08
C SER A 90 -0.80 5.92 -22.48
N ASN A 91 -1.16 5.21 -21.42
CA ASN A 91 -0.30 4.23 -20.78
C ASN A 91 -1.15 3.03 -20.34
N GLY A 92 -0.57 1.84 -20.42
CA GLY A 92 -1.24 0.62 -19.96
C GLY A 92 -0.23 -0.46 -19.62
N LYS A 93 -0.59 -1.30 -18.65
CA LYS A 93 0.28 -2.38 -18.18
C LYS A 93 -0.53 -3.55 -17.66
N ILE A 94 0.00 -4.73 -17.86
CA ILE A 94 -0.47 -5.98 -17.26
C ILE A 94 0.65 -6.50 -16.38
N LYS A 95 0.36 -6.81 -15.11
CA LYS A 95 1.33 -7.37 -14.18
C LYS A 95 0.68 -8.37 -13.24
N PRO A 96 1.41 -9.39 -12.74
CA PRO A 96 0.91 -10.22 -11.66
C PRO A 96 0.63 -9.32 -10.44
N TYR A 97 -0.46 -9.62 -9.73
CA TYR A 97 -0.88 -8.84 -8.56
C TYR A 97 -0.72 -9.66 -7.28
N ARG A 98 -1.23 -10.91 -7.27
CA ARG A 98 -0.99 -11.92 -6.24
C ARG A 98 -0.76 -13.26 -6.95
N MET A 99 0.18 -14.02 -6.46
CA MET A 99 0.47 -15.36 -6.97
C MET A 99 1.18 -16.13 -5.86
N TRP A 100 0.42 -16.76 -5.00
CA TRP A 100 0.98 -17.43 -3.82
C TRP A 100 0.28 -18.74 -3.51
N ALA A 101 1.00 -19.65 -2.83
CA ALA A 101 0.47 -20.84 -2.18
C ALA A 101 0.63 -20.68 -0.67
N ARG A 102 -0.36 -21.15 0.08
CA ARG A 102 -0.39 -21.07 1.54
C ARG A 102 -0.71 -22.44 2.16
N TYR A 103 0.05 -22.76 3.20
CA TYR A 103 -0.29 -23.79 4.14
C TYR A 103 -0.57 -23.14 5.50
N SER A 104 -1.68 -23.43 6.10
CA SER A 104 -2.03 -22.90 7.42
C SER A 104 -2.64 -23.95 8.35
N THR A 105 -2.41 -23.75 9.64
CA THR A 105 -3.01 -24.47 10.75
C THR A 105 -3.62 -23.45 11.72
N ASN A 106 -4.15 -23.90 12.86
CA ASN A 106 -4.71 -22.97 13.86
C ASN A 106 -3.68 -21.99 14.43
N GLN A 107 -2.39 -22.33 14.43
CA GLN A 107 -1.32 -21.48 15.01
C GLN A 107 -0.18 -21.18 14.05
N PHE A 108 -0.16 -21.76 12.86
CA PHE A 108 0.96 -21.57 11.91
C PHE A 108 0.44 -21.27 10.51
N GLU A 109 1.08 -20.32 9.84
CA GLU A 109 0.88 -20.02 8.43
C GLU A 109 2.23 -19.96 7.73
N LEU A 110 2.33 -20.60 6.57
CA LEU A 110 3.46 -20.48 5.66
C LEU A 110 2.92 -20.11 4.28
N ARG A 111 3.37 -18.98 3.74
CA ARG A 111 2.96 -18.49 2.43
C ARG A 111 4.18 -18.26 1.54
N ALA A 112 4.13 -18.77 0.31
CA ALA A 112 5.20 -18.65 -0.69
C ALA A 112 4.69 -18.04 -1.98
N GLY A 113 5.40 -17.07 -2.55
CA GLY A 113 5.07 -16.42 -3.81
C GLY A 113 4.94 -14.90 -3.73
N LEU A 114 4.22 -14.32 -4.69
CA LEU A 114 3.91 -12.88 -4.74
C LEU A 114 2.75 -12.56 -3.80
N GLN A 115 3.04 -11.89 -2.70
CA GLN A 115 2.09 -11.67 -1.62
C GLN A 115 2.19 -10.25 -1.04
N LYS A 116 1.12 -9.78 -0.41
CA LYS A 116 1.13 -8.56 0.40
C LYS A 116 1.68 -8.90 1.79
N ILE A 117 2.69 -8.15 2.22
CA ILE A 117 3.16 -8.11 3.61
C ILE A 117 2.91 -6.70 4.13
N ASN A 118 2.14 -6.58 5.18
CA ASN A 118 1.73 -5.31 5.76
C ASN A 118 1.64 -5.47 7.29
N PHE A 119 2.20 -4.51 8.01
CA PHE A 119 2.18 -4.43 9.47
C PHE A 119 2.41 -2.98 9.93
N GLY A 120 2.23 -2.72 11.21
CA GLY A 120 2.32 -1.39 11.82
C GLY A 120 0.99 -0.90 12.33
N SER A 121 1.01 0.03 13.25
CA SER A 121 -0.14 0.56 13.99
C SER A 121 -0.70 1.85 13.40
N ALA A 122 0.10 2.60 12.63
CA ALA A 122 -0.32 3.86 12.01
C ALA A 122 -1.37 3.64 10.92
N SER A 123 -2.35 4.53 10.83
CA SER A 123 -3.48 4.40 9.93
C SER A 123 -3.18 4.90 8.52
N ILE A 124 -2.56 6.08 8.39
CA ILE A 124 -2.39 6.78 7.11
C ILE A 124 -0.92 7.10 6.82
N LEU A 125 -0.24 7.79 7.74
CA LEU A 125 1.18 8.14 7.61
C LEU A 125 2.04 7.06 8.26
N ARG A 126 2.37 6.02 7.52
CA ARG A 126 2.92 4.75 8.04
C ARG A 126 4.43 4.62 7.89
N PRO A 127 5.25 4.80 8.96
CA PRO A 127 6.69 4.56 8.94
C PRO A 127 7.10 3.13 8.55
N LEU A 128 6.32 2.11 8.95
CA LEU A 128 6.59 0.70 8.68
C LEU A 128 6.04 0.19 7.34
N MET A 129 5.82 1.06 6.40
CA MET A 129 5.46 0.70 5.03
C MET A 129 6.68 0.19 4.25
N TRP A 130 7.24 -0.95 4.69
CA TRP A 130 8.47 -1.52 4.13
C TRP A 130 8.26 -2.34 2.85
N PHE A 131 7.09 -2.96 2.70
CA PHE A 131 6.80 -3.91 1.61
C PHE A 131 5.59 -3.53 0.79
N ASP A 132 4.91 -2.49 1.17
CA ASP A 132 3.73 -1.95 0.50
C ASP A 132 3.94 -0.48 0.14
N GLN A 133 3.03 0.06 -0.66
CA GLN A 133 3.00 1.46 -1.05
C GLN A 133 1.53 1.87 -1.17
N LEU A 134 0.91 2.07 -0.01
CA LEU A 134 -0.48 2.48 0.06
C LEU A 134 -0.58 3.99 -0.17
N ASP A 135 -1.44 4.39 -1.09
CA ASP A 135 -1.81 5.78 -1.29
C ASP A 135 -3.14 6.04 -0.59
N PRO A 136 -3.19 6.87 0.46
CA PRO A 136 -4.44 7.17 1.17
C PRO A 136 -5.51 7.87 0.33
N ARG A 137 -5.12 8.42 -0.82
CA ARG A 137 -6.04 9.06 -1.79
C ARG A 137 -6.70 8.03 -2.70
N ASP A 138 -6.08 6.85 -2.89
CA ASP A 138 -6.67 5.76 -3.66
C ASP A 138 -7.74 5.08 -2.80
N PRO A 139 -9.05 5.20 -3.14
CA PRO A 139 -10.10 4.55 -2.38
C PRO A 139 -9.95 3.03 -2.32
N LEU A 140 -9.25 2.43 -3.30
CA LEU A 140 -9.01 1.00 -3.37
C LEU A 140 -7.79 0.55 -2.56
N GLN A 141 -6.94 1.48 -2.14
CA GLN A 141 -5.70 1.23 -1.37
C GLN A 141 -4.86 0.08 -1.94
N LEU A 142 -4.73 0.06 -3.27
CA LEU A 142 -4.03 -1.00 -3.97
C LEU A 142 -2.53 -0.85 -3.78
N THR A 143 -1.87 -1.98 -3.48
CA THR A 143 -0.43 -2.04 -3.36
C THR A 143 0.11 -3.28 -4.05
N ASP A 144 1.27 -3.14 -4.66
CA ASP A 144 2.00 -4.27 -5.23
C ASP A 144 2.48 -5.21 -4.12
N GLY A 145 2.57 -6.48 -4.42
CA GLY A 145 3.12 -7.47 -3.51
C GLY A 145 4.65 -7.56 -3.60
N VAL A 146 5.20 -8.43 -2.76
CA VAL A 146 6.60 -8.86 -2.76
C VAL A 146 6.71 -10.34 -3.00
N TRP A 147 7.74 -10.75 -3.76
CA TRP A 147 8.09 -12.14 -3.94
C TRP A 147 8.86 -12.64 -2.74
N GLY A 148 8.42 -13.74 -2.14
CA GLY A 148 9.13 -14.35 -1.02
C GLY A 148 8.36 -15.44 -0.30
N LEU A 149 8.96 -15.87 0.80
CA LEU A 149 8.42 -16.80 1.78
C LEU A 149 8.11 -16.02 3.06
N LEU A 150 6.94 -16.22 3.62
CA LEU A 150 6.49 -15.64 4.89
C LEU A 150 5.96 -16.76 5.79
N GLY A 151 6.59 -16.95 6.94
CA GLY A 151 6.12 -17.80 8.02
C GLY A 151 5.55 -16.96 9.16
N ARG A 152 4.44 -17.37 9.72
CA ARG A 152 3.81 -16.76 10.90
C ARG A 152 3.47 -17.83 11.92
N TYR A 153 3.74 -17.53 13.18
CA TYR A 153 3.32 -18.38 14.29
C TYR A 153 2.53 -17.56 15.29
N TYR A 154 1.37 -18.05 15.67
CA TYR A 154 0.42 -17.39 16.58
C TYR A 154 0.34 -18.16 17.88
N PHE A 155 0.72 -17.52 18.99
CA PHE A 155 0.62 -18.07 20.32
C PHE A 155 -0.81 -17.91 20.86
N LEU A 156 -1.20 -18.77 21.82
CA LEU A 156 -2.52 -18.73 22.42
C LEU A 156 -2.82 -17.44 23.19
N ASN A 157 -1.81 -16.72 23.62
CA ASN A 157 -1.91 -15.42 24.28
C ASN A 157 -1.96 -14.22 23.32
N ASN A 158 -2.23 -14.43 22.02
CA ASN A 158 -2.25 -13.45 20.95
C ASN A 158 -0.87 -12.83 20.59
N ALA A 159 0.24 -13.28 21.22
CA ALA A 159 1.55 -12.95 20.70
C ALA A 159 1.77 -13.65 19.35
N ASN A 160 2.59 -13.07 18.48
CA ASN A 160 2.93 -13.71 17.22
C ASN A 160 4.35 -13.39 16.77
N ILE A 161 4.91 -14.29 15.98
CA ILE A 161 6.22 -14.14 15.35
C ILE A 161 6.05 -14.32 13.85
N TRP A 162 6.62 -13.40 13.08
CA TRP A 162 6.71 -13.46 11.63
C TRP A 162 8.16 -13.52 11.21
N LEU A 163 8.44 -14.36 10.21
CA LEU A 163 9.75 -14.44 9.58
C LEU A 163 9.55 -14.41 8.07
N TRP A 164 10.39 -13.66 7.37
CA TRP A 164 10.32 -13.59 5.91
C TRP A 164 11.70 -13.68 5.25
N ILE A 165 11.69 -14.27 4.07
CA ILE A 165 12.80 -14.27 3.12
C ILE A 165 12.22 -13.79 1.79
N LEU A 166 12.71 -12.65 1.28
CA LEU A 166 12.24 -12.10 0.02
C LEU A 166 13.33 -12.18 -1.05
N HIS A 167 12.94 -12.29 -2.31
CA HIS A 167 13.90 -12.37 -3.41
C HIS A 167 13.30 -11.86 -4.71
N GLY A 168 14.13 -11.24 -5.56
CA GLY A 168 13.74 -10.78 -6.89
C GLY A 168 12.99 -9.45 -6.92
N ASN A 169 12.77 -8.82 -5.76
CA ASN A 169 12.17 -7.50 -5.67
C ASN A 169 13.18 -6.43 -6.09
N ASN A 170 12.75 -5.41 -6.83
CA ASN A 170 13.66 -4.40 -7.36
C ASN A 170 13.11 -2.98 -7.21
N ASN A 171 11.79 -2.79 -7.35
CA ASN A 171 11.21 -1.46 -7.28
C ASN A 171 11.22 -0.93 -5.85
N PRO A 172 11.58 0.35 -5.64
CA PRO A 172 11.45 0.98 -4.33
C PRO A 172 10.02 0.88 -3.79
N LYS A 173 9.89 0.64 -2.49
CA LYS A 173 8.62 0.53 -1.78
C LYS A 173 8.58 1.48 -0.60
N GLY A 174 7.41 1.97 -0.27
CA GLY A 174 7.22 2.85 0.86
C GLY A 174 8.26 3.99 0.88
N TRP A 175 9.05 4.02 1.92
CA TRP A 175 10.08 5.05 2.15
C TRP A 175 11.44 4.77 1.50
N GLU A 176 11.54 3.74 0.67
CA GLU A 176 12.80 3.42 -0.01
C GLU A 176 13.19 4.48 -1.03
N MET A 177 14.38 5.03 -0.89
CA MET A 177 14.97 5.96 -1.86
C MET A 177 15.82 5.23 -2.91
N ILE A 178 16.39 4.09 -2.54
CA ILE A 178 17.34 3.33 -3.35
C ILE A 178 16.75 1.95 -3.63
N LYS A 179 16.91 1.47 -4.86
CA LYS A 179 16.39 0.16 -5.29
C LYS A 179 17.04 -0.99 -4.53
N THR A 180 16.31 -2.08 -4.36
CA THR A 180 16.85 -3.34 -3.87
C THR A 180 17.67 -4.04 -4.96
N ASN A 181 18.80 -4.63 -4.60
CA ASN A 181 19.53 -5.54 -5.47
C ASN A 181 18.80 -6.88 -5.56
N ARG A 182 18.07 -7.09 -6.65
CA ARG A 182 17.19 -8.25 -6.86
C ARG A 182 17.90 -9.63 -6.81
N SER A 183 19.23 -9.65 -6.90
CA SER A 183 20.00 -10.90 -6.92
C SER A 183 20.41 -11.38 -5.52
N VAL A 184 20.16 -10.57 -4.50
CA VAL A 184 20.48 -10.87 -3.10
C VAL A 184 19.18 -11.04 -2.32
N PRO A 185 19.00 -12.14 -1.56
CA PRO A 185 17.84 -12.29 -0.70
C PRO A 185 17.77 -11.20 0.38
N GLU A 186 16.56 -10.82 0.72
CA GLU A 186 16.22 -9.95 1.83
C GLU A 186 15.68 -10.83 2.96
N VAL A 187 15.99 -10.53 4.21
CA VAL A 187 15.55 -11.34 5.36
C VAL A 187 15.08 -10.45 6.49
N GLY A 188 14.16 -10.94 7.27
CA GLY A 188 13.71 -10.22 8.45
C GLY A 188 12.66 -10.95 9.26
N GLY A 189 12.19 -10.27 10.28
CA GLY A 189 11.17 -10.78 11.18
C GLY A 189 10.51 -9.70 12.01
N ARG A 190 9.41 -10.10 12.66
CA ARG A 190 8.62 -9.28 13.56
C ARG A 190 8.17 -10.11 14.74
N ILE A 191 8.21 -9.54 15.92
CA ILE A 191 7.64 -10.10 17.13
C ILE A 191 6.60 -9.11 17.65
N GLN A 192 5.38 -9.58 17.80
CA GLN A 192 4.25 -8.80 18.34
C GLN A 192 3.75 -9.46 19.61
N PHE A 193 3.43 -8.67 20.59
CA PHE A 193 2.93 -9.15 21.87
C PHE A 193 1.80 -8.23 22.37
N PRO A 194 0.80 -8.80 23.03
CA PRO A 194 -0.27 -8.03 23.67
C PRO A 194 0.29 -7.21 24.84
N ALA A 195 -0.20 -6.00 25.01
CA ALA A 195 0.24 -5.09 26.07
C ALA A 195 -0.97 -4.33 26.62
N SER A 196 -1.43 -4.68 27.83
CA SER A 196 -2.61 -4.07 28.47
C SER A 196 -3.86 -4.07 27.56
N THR A 197 -4.33 -2.89 27.16
CA THR A 197 -5.50 -2.69 26.27
C THR A 197 -5.10 -2.61 24.78
N GLY A 198 -3.90 -3.05 24.44
CA GLY A 198 -3.38 -2.92 23.09
C GLY A 198 -2.31 -3.95 22.75
N GLU A 199 -1.45 -3.58 21.85
CA GLU A 199 -0.35 -4.42 21.37
C GLU A 199 0.89 -3.59 21.08
N ALA A 200 2.06 -4.24 21.11
CA ALA A 200 3.32 -3.65 20.70
C ALA A 200 4.13 -4.65 19.89
N ALA A 201 4.99 -4.15 19.00
CA ALA A 201 5.84 -5.01 18.19
C ALA A 201 7.18 -4.37 17.85
N ILE A 202 8.16 -5.24 17.63
CA ILE A 202 9.47 -4.90 17.11
C ILE A 202 9.67 -5.67 15.80
N SER A 203 10.20 -4.98 14.79
CA SER A 203 10.47 -5.52 13.46
C SER A 203 11.92 -5.25 13.07
N TYR A 204 12.53 -6.20 12.36
CA TYR A 204 13.84 -6.04 11.76
C TYR A 204 13.84 -6.52 10.33
N HIS A 205 14.54 -5.80 9.44
CA HIS A 205 14.70 -6.19 8.04
C HIS A 205 16.11 -5.86 7.56
N TYR A 206 16.68 -6.80 6.85
CA TYR A 206 17.96 -6.65 6.14
C TYR A 206 17.75 -6.84 4.65
N ARG A 207 18.29 -5.91 3.87
CA ARG A 207 18.40 -6.04 2.41
C ARG A 207 19.74 -5.53 1.89
N THR A 208 20.02 -5.81 0.65
CA THR A 208 21.13 -5.19 -0.08
C THR A 208 20.56 -4.20 -1.09
N ALA A 209 20.87 -2.93 -0.94
CA ALA A 209 20.48 -1.88 -1.88
C ALA A 209 21.47 -1.75 -3.05
N ASP A 210 21.01 -1.15 -4.16
CA ASP A 210 21.77 -0.93 -5.40
C ASP A 210 21.55 0.52 -5.87
N SER A 211 22.55 1.35 -5.69
CA SER A 211 22.49 2.79 -6.02
C SER A 211 23.10 3.17 -7.38
N ARG A 212 23.46 2.19 -8.22
CA ARG A 212 24.07 2.47 -9.54
C ARG A 212 23.21 3.29 -10.49
N THR A 213 21.93 3.47 -10.20
CA THR A 213 21.03 4.31 -10.98
C THR A 213 20.98 5.76 -10.52
N LEU A 214 21.70 6.12 -9.45
CA LEU A 214 21.83 7.52 -9.02
C LEU A 214 22.69 8.31 -10.00
N SER A 215 22.42 9.62 -10.09
CA SER A 215 23.16 10.52 -10.98
C SER A 215 24.57 10.79 -10.47
N ASP A 216 24.77 10.75 -9.15
CA ASP A 216 26.07 11.01 -8.52
C ASP A 216 26.94 9.75 -8.59
N ALA A 217 28.06 9.85 -9.28
CA ALA A 217 28.98 8.74 -9.49
C ALA A 217 29.67 8.28 -8.19
N GLU A 218 29.88 9.16 -7.21
CA GLU A 218 30.50 8.83 -5.93
C GLU A 218 29.57 7.99 -5.03
N LEU A 219 28.26 8.08 -5.24
CA LEU A 219 27.25 7.34 -4.52
C LEU A 219 26.79 6.05 -5.24
N GLN A 220 27.45 5.65 -6.34
CA GLN A 220 27.10 4.47 -7.12
C GLN A 220 27.75 3.20 -6.58
N PHE A 221 26.97 2.39 -5.88
CA PHE A 221 27.39 1.11 -5.35
C PHE A 221 26.41 -0.01 -5.77
N ALA A 222 26.96 -1.13 -6.25
CA ALA A 222 26.15 -2.29 -6.61
C ALA A 222 25.57 -3.04 -5.38
N LYS A 223 26.24 -2.93 -4.23
CA LYS A 223 25.85 -3.62 -2.99
C LYS A 223 26.07 -2.71 -1.78
N ILE A 224 24.98 -2.29 -1.18
CA ILE A 224 24.96 -1.52 0.06
C ILE A 224 24.16 -2.34 1.07
N PRO A 225 24.79 -2.86 2.15
CA PRO A 225 24.05 -3.44 3.25
C PRO A 225 23.08 -2.39 3.84
N GLU A 226 21.82 -2.74 4.01
CA GLU A 226 20.83 -1.87 4.62
C GLU A 226 20.12 -2.62 5.74
N HIS A 227 20.07 -1.99 6.91
CA HIS A 227 19.41 -2.49 8.11
C HIS A 227 18.24 -1.59 8.45
N ARG A 228 17.08 -2.18 8.76
CA ARG A 228 15.90 -1.47 9.25
C ARG A 228 15.48 -2.04 10.59
N VAL A 229 15.19 -1.16 11.52
CA VAL A 229 14.56 -1.49 12.81
C VAL A 229 13.27 -0.73 12.89
N GLY A 230 12.19 -1.43 13.24
CA GLY A 230 10.86 -0.85 13.41
C GLY A 230 10.29 -1.14 14.78
N PHE A 231 9.55 -0.18 15.28
CA PHE A 231 8.77 -0.30 16.50
C PHE A 231 7.37 0.25 16.24
N ASP A 232 6.35 -0.44 16.72
CA ASP A 232 5.00 0.08 16.77
C ASP A 232 4.26 -0.40 18.01
N ALA A 233 3.35 0.44 18.48
CA ALA A 233 2.44 0.10 19.55
C ALA A 233 1.12 0.84 19.36
N LYS A 234 0.01 0.18 19.68
CA LYS A 234 -1.34 0.75 19.68
C LYS A 234 -2.03 0.38 20.98
N PHE A 235 -2.72 1.35 21.56
CA PHE A 235 -3.53 1.20 22.77
C PHE A 235 -4.90 1.81 22.55
N ASP A 236 -5.94 1.06 22.94
CA ASP A 236 -7.32 1.48 22.87
C ASP A 236 -7.83 1.73 24.30
N TRP A 237 -7.91 3.01 24.66
CA TRP A 237 -8.52 3.49 25.89
C TRP A 237 -9.86 4.19 25.57
N VAL A 238 -10.09 5.37 26.16
CA VAL A 238 -11.21 6.25 25.75
C VAL A 238 -10.96 6.79 24.33
N VAL A 239 -9.69 7.03 24.01
CA VAL A 239 -9.19 7.35 22.67
C VAL A 239 -8.23 6.25 22.21
N GLY A 240 -8.23 5.90 20.94
CA GLY A 240 -7.19 5.09 20.35
C GLY A 240 -5.92 5.92 20.21
N CYS A 241 -4.77 5.35 20.60
CA CYS A 241 -3.47 6.01 20.48
C CYS A 241 -2.45 5.04 19.89
N TRP A 242 -1.55 5.54 19.04
CA TRP A 242 -0.46 4.72 18.51
C TRP A 242 0.82 5.50 18.33
N VAL A 243 1.91 4.75 18.32
CA VAL A 243 3.22 5.19 17.87
C VAL A 243 3.74 4.18 16.86
N GLU A 244 4.33 4.67 15.77
CA GLU A 244 5.03 3.86 14.79
C GLU A 244 6.34 4.53 14.43
N ALA A 245 7.44 3.80 14.47
CA ALA A 245 8.77 4.32 14.19
C ALA A 245 9.59 3.36 13.35
N SER A 246 10.38 3.89 12.42
CA SER A 246 11.30 3.16 11.57
C SER A 246 12.63 3.88 11.52
N TRP A 247 13.71 3.16 11.77
CA TRP A 247 15.08 3.59 11.52
C TRP A 247 15.71 2.71 10.45
N THR A 248 16.28 3.35 9.42
CA THR A 248 17.00 2.68 8.34
C THR A 248 18.42 3.19 8.32
N ASN A 249 19.39 2.26 8.27
CA ASN A 249 20.83 2.57 8.17
C ASN A 249 21.44 1.89 6.95
N MET A 250 22.16 2.65 6.14
CA MET A 250 23.00 2.18 5.05
C MET A 250 24.39 1.83 5.59
N GLY A 251 24.88 0.62 5.34
CA GLY A 251 26.21 0.17 5.75
C GLY A 251 27.37 0.80 4.97
N LYS A 252 27.07 1.81 4.12
CA LYS A 252 28.04 2.66 3.44
C LYS A 252 27.59 4.11 3.57
N SER A 253 28.55 5.04 3.53
CA SER A 253 28.21 6.46 3.51
C SER A 253 27.48 6.77 2.21
N MET A 254 26.25 7.26 2.34
CA MET A 254 25.39 7.75 1.27
C MET A 254 25.03 9.21 1.55
N GLU A 255 25.96 9.94 2.19
CA GLU A 255 25.76 11.30 2.67
C GLU A 255 24.49 11.41 3.54
N MET A 256 23.62 12.36 3.25
CA MET A 256 22.36 12.53 4.00
C MET A 256 21.42 11.31 3.95
N PHE A 257 21.59 10.39 3.00
CA PHE A 257 20.78 9.17 2.90
C PHE A 257 21.35 7.99 3.67
N THR A 258 22.43 8.18 4.45
CA THR A 258 23.03 7.13 5.27
C THR A 258 22.11 6.62 6.36
N ASN A 259 21.38 7.52 7.01
CA ASN A 259 20.37 7.19 7.98
C ASN A 259 19.02 7.85 7.62
N GLN A 260 17.94 7.16 7.93
CA GLN A 260 16.58 7.65 7.79
C GLN A 260 15.81 7.30 9.06
N GLU A 261 15.25 8.29 9.71
CA GLU A 261 14.38 8.15 10.88
C GLU A 261 12.98 8.66 10.54
N ILE A 262 11.97 7.82 10.74
CA ILE A 262 10.58 8.17 10.51
C ILE A 262 9.79 7.79 11.74
N ILE A 263 9.04 8.73 12.29
CA ILE A 263 8.24 8.54 13.49
C ILE A 263 6.83 9.09 13.22
N ASN A 264 5.81 8.32 13.56
CA ASN A 264 4.42 8.73 13.55
C ASN A 264 3.83 8.57 14.96
N LEU A 265 3.09 9.58 15.39
CA LEU A 265 2.24 9.55 16.57
C LEU A 265 0.82 9.80 16.10
N GLY A 266 -0.14 8.98 16.54
CA GLY A 266 -1.51 9.14 16.12
C GLY A 266 -2.50 8.92 17.25
N VAL A 267 -3.67 9.52 17.07
CA VAL A 267 -4.83 9.35 17.95
C VAL A 267 -6.10 9.28 17.10
N ASP A 268 -7.07 8.50 17.56
CA ASP A 268 -8.41 8.49 16.99
C ASP A 268 -9.49 8.57 18.06
N TYR A 269 -10.63 9.13 17.66
CA TYR A 269 -11.82 9.17 18.49
C TYR A 269 -13.08 9.23 17.64
N THR A 270 -14.12 8.51 18.07
CA THR A 270 -15.44 8.60 17.45
C THR A 270 -16.39 9.37 18.35
N PHE A 271 -16.77 10.56 17.92
CA PHE A 271 -17.74 11.38 18.58
C PHE A 271 -19.17 10.87 18.34
N GLY A 272 -19.99 10.83 19.38
CA GLY A 272 -21.41 10.42 19.28
C GLY A 272 -22.30 11.47 18.61
N LEU A 273 -21.86 12.10 17.53
CA LEU A 273 -22.58 13.10 16.76
C LEU A 273 -23.34 12.41 15.62
N GLY A 274 -24.67 12.38 15.68
CA GLY A 274 -25.50 11.74 14.67
C GLY A 274 -25.14 10.26 14.50
N ASN A 275 -24.67 9.89 13.30
CA ASN A 275 -24.25 8.52 12.97
C ASN A 275 -22.83 8.16 13.43
N GLY A 276 -22.15 9.04 14.15
CA GLY A 276 -20.78 8.87 14.62
C GLY A 276 -19.75 9.56 13.72
N LEU A 277 -19.13 10.64 14.22
CA LEU A 277 -18.02 11.32 13.54
C LEU A 277 -16.71 10.74 14.04
N THR A 278 -16.01 10.00 13.18
CA THR A 278 -14.66 9.49 13.50
C THR A 278 -13.62 10.51 13.05
N VAL A 279 -12.72 10.88 13.95
CA VAL A 279 -11.60 11.78 13.67
C VAL A 279 -10.30 11.08 14.02
N ILE A 280 -9.36 11.09 13.06
CA ILE A 280 -7.99 10.61 13.20
C ILE A 280 -7.07 11.82 13.10
N TYR A 281 -6.11 11.93 14.01
CA TYR A 281 -4.99 12.86 13.91
C TYR A 281 -3.69 12.08 13.90
N GLU A 282 -2.81 12.39 12.95
CA GLU A 282 -1.45 11.83 12.89
C GLU A 282 -0.42 12.94 12.73
N GLN A 283 0.70 12.77 13.43
CA GLN A 283 1.87 13.62 13.35
C GLN A 283 3.07 12.80 12.90
N LEU A 284 3.58 13.09 11.69
CA LEU A 284 4.75 12.44 11.13
C LEU A 284 5.97 13.36 11.23
N LEU A 285 7.10 12.75 11.55
CA LEU A 285 8.43 13.31 11.43
C LEU A 285 9.29 12.37 10.60
N ALA A 286 9.91 12.87 9.52
CA ALA A 286 10.85 12.13 8.69
C ALA A 286 12.15 12.93 8.55
N ALA A 287 13.28 12.31 8.94
CA ALA A 287 14.60 12.91 8.87
C ALA A 287 15.56 12.01 8.08
N TYR A 288 16.51 12.65 7.41
CA TYR A 288 17.61 12.01 6.71
C TYR A 288 18.90 12.70 7.13
N ASP A 289 19.88 11.91 7.57
CA ASP A 289 21.15 12.45 8.05
C ASP A 289 22.31 11.46 7.82
N GLU A 290 23.52 11.97 7.76
CA GLU A 290 24.73 11.14 7.75
C GLU A 290 24.92 10.40 9.09
N LYS A 291 24.52 11.02 10.18
CA LYS A 291 24.63 10.48 11.54
C LYS A 291 23.27 9.99 12.05
N ALA A 292 23.24 8.79 12.61
CA ALA A 292 22.04 8.23 13.20
C ALA A 292 21.49 9.11 14.34
N PHE A 293 20.18 9.29 14.38
CA PHE A 293 19.42 10.04 15.39
C PHE A 293 19.80 11.53 15.49
N HIS A 294 20.46 12.06 14.45
CA HIS A 294 20.73 13.47 14.30
C HIS A 294 19.65 14.08 13.41
N LEU A 295 18.50 14.42 14.00
CA LEU A 295 17.31 14.91 13.32
C LEU A 295 17.49 16.33 12.77
N SER A 296 18.49 16.54 11.91
CA SER A 296 18.74 17.82 11.27
C SER A 296 17.73 18.08 10.15
N ARG A 297 16.95 19.15 10.24
CA ARG A 297 15.96 19.56 9.23
C ARG A 297 14.89 18.53 8.92
N PRO A 298 14.16 17.98 9.89
CA PRO A 298 13.12 17.00 9.65
C PRO A 298 12.00 17.58 8.78
N ALA A 299 11.45 16.75 7.91
CA ALA A 299 10.17 17.01 7.28
C ALA A 299 9.06 16.60 8.26
N THR A 300 8.18 17.53 8.56
CA THR A 300 7.11 17.34 9.56
C THR A 300 5.75 17.54 8.90
N PHE A 301 4.87 16.56 9.05
CA PHE A 301 3.52 16.56 8.49
C PHE A 301 2.50 16.28 9.58
N SER A 302 1.44 17.09 9.65
CA SER A 302 0.23 16.77 10.38
C SER A 302 -0.84 16.28 9.43
N LEU A 303 -1.63 15.30 9.87
CA LEU A 303 -2.79 14.82 9.12
C LEU A 303 -4.01 14.82 10.03
N ILE A 304 -5.12 15.31 9.49
CA ILE A 304 -6.46 15.15 10.08
C ILE A 304 -7.31 14.41 9.05
N ASN A 305 -7.92 13.30 9.46
CA ASN A 305 -8.96 12.63 8.69
C ASN A 305 -10.24 12.60 9.52
N ALA A 306 -11.29 13.21 8.99
CA ALA A 306 -12.63 13.19 9.56
C ALA A 306 -13.54 12.37 8.65
N SER A 307 -14.23 11.35 9.18
CA SER A 307 -15.13 10.47 8.44
C SER A 307 -16.50 10.44 9.12
N TYR A 308 -17.54 10.63 8.32
CA TYR A 308 -18.93 10.67 8.80
C TYR A 308 -19.83 9.79 7.92
N PRO A 309 -20.45 8.74 8.48
CA PRO A 309 -21.46 7.93 7.78
C PRO A 309 -22.73 8.78 7.59
N LEU A 310 -23.07 9.11 6.34
CA LEU A 310 -24.32 9.80 6.00
C LEU A 310 -25.52 8.84 6.09
N GLY A 311 -25.27 7.55 5.90
CA GLY A 311 -26.22 6.46 5.98
C GLY A 311 -25.51 5.11 5.98
N LEU A 312 -26.23 4.00 5.85
CA LEU A 312 -25.68 2.66 5.86
C LEU A 312 -24.70 2.40 4.71
N PHE A 313 -24.89 3.06 3.58
CA PHE A 313 -24.14 2.85 2.33
C PHE A 313 -23.44 4.11 1.84
N ASP A 314 -23.51 5.20 2.58
CA ASP A 314 -22.96 6.50 2.25
C ASP A 314 -21.96 6.94 3.30
N ASN A 315 -20.77 7.31 2.89
CA ASN A 315 -19.76 7.88 3.77
C ASN A 315 -19.14 9.13 3.17
N LEU A 316 -18.94 10.14 3.99
CA LEU A 316 -18.24 11.37 3.64
C LEU A 316 -16.96 11.44 4.45
N SER A 317 -15.81 11.62 3.80
CA SER A 317 -14.53 11.79 4.47
C SER A 317 -13.82 13.05 4.00
N PHE A 318 -13.09 13.65 4.91
CA PHE A 318 -12.29 14.84 4.69
C PHE A 318 -10.88 14.61 5.21
N ILE A 319 -9.86 14.80 4.38
CA ILE A 319 -8.46 14.61 4.72
C ILE A 319 -7.71 15.91 4.49
N ILE A 320 -7.00 16.37 5.51
CA ILE A 320 -6.06 17.49 5.42
C ILE A 320 -4.67 16.98 5.78
N TYR A 321 -3.70 17.23 4.90
CA TYR A 321 -2.28 17.14 5.22
C TYR A 321 -1.74 18.56 5.38
N PHE A 322 -0.94 18.82 6.39
CA PHE A 322 -0.23 20.07 6.56
C PHE A 322 1.27 19.84 6.62
N ASP A 323 1.97 20.36 5.61
CA ASP A 323 3.43 20.38 5.54
C ASP A 323 3.95 21.60 6.30
N TRP A 324 4.55 21.38 7.46
CA TRP A 324 5.07 22.45 8.30
C TRP A 324 6.29 23.15 7.70
N ARG A 325 7.09 22.42 6.91
CA ARG A 325 8.30 22.97 6.29
C ARG A 325 7.96 23.95 5.17
N ASN A 326 7.01 23.58 4.32
CA ASN A 326 6.59 24.39 3.17
C ASN A 326 5.38 25.27 3.50
N LYS A 327 4.82 25.17 4.71
CA LYS A 327 3.59 25.88 5.15
C LYS A 327 2.44 25.68 4.16
N ALA A 328 2.25 24.47 3.72
CA ALA A 328 1.32 24.09 2.68
C ALA A 328 0.26 23.11 3.20
N ALA A 329 -1.02 23.37 2.90
CA ALA A 329 -2.12 22.49 3.20
C ALA A 329 -2.61 21.78 1.93
N TYR A 330 -2.88 20.48 2.04
CA TYR A 330 -3.43 19.63 0.99
C TYR A 330 -4.76 19.08 1.46
N ASN A 331 -5.82 19.39 0.73
CA ASN A 331 -7.18 19.14 1.16
C ASN A 331 -7.88 18.23 0.18
N PHE A 332 -8.51 17.18 0.72
CA PHE A 332 -9.28 16.20 -0.04
C PHE A 332 -10.63 16.00 0.65
N ILE A 333 -11.69 15.96 -0.13
CA ILE A 333 -13.02 15.55 0.29
C ILE A 333 -13.43 14.37 -0.56
N ASN A 334 -13.91 13.30 0.04
CA ASN A 334 -14.33 12.10 -0.68
C ASN A 334 -15.71 11.67 -0.18
N TRP A 335 -16.63 11.49 -1.11
CA TRP A 335 -17.93 10.89 -0.89
C TRP A 335 -17.96 9.52 -1.53
N GLN A 336 -18.32 8.51 -0.74
CA GLN A 336 -18.49 7.14 -1.17
C GLN A 336 -19.94 6.75 -1.04
N LYS A 337 -20.47 6.08 -2.08
CA LYS A 337 -21.79 5.45 -2.04
C LYS A 337 -21.71 4.03 -2.58
N GLN A 338 -22.19 3.07 -1.80
CA GLN A 338 -22.23 1.66 -2.17
C GLN A 338 -23.66 1.27 -2.62
N PHE A 339 -23.71 0.55 -3.75
CA PHE A 339 -24.89 -0.10 -4.31
C PHE A 339 -24.52 -1.57 -4.47
N ASN A 340 -25.21 -2.53 -3.94
CA ASN A 340 -24.89 -3.95 -4.14
C ASN A 340 -23.42 -4.24 -4.52
N MET A 341 -23.19 -4.52 -5.82
CA MET A 341 -21.86 -4.84 -6.39
C MET A 341 -21.11 -3.61 -6.93
N LEU A 342 -21.73 -2.44 -6.93
CA LEU A 342 -21.17 -1.21 -7.47
C LEU A 342 -20.90 -0.20 -6.35
N THR A 343 -19.72 0.41 -6.35
CA THR A 343 -19.38 1.53 -5.45
C THR A 343 -18.99 2.75 -6.27
N LEU A 344 -19.58 3.88 -5.95
CA LEU A 344 -19.25 5.18 -6.52
C LEU A 344 -18.40 5.97 -5.52
N TYR A 345 -17.33 6.58 -6.01
CA TYR A 345 -16.51 7.54 -5.29
C TYR A 345 -16.48 8.87 -6.03
N VAL A 346 -16.69 9.96 -5.32
CA VAL A 346 -16.53 11.32 -5.82
C VAL A 346 -15.53 12.03 -4.92
N MET A 347 -14.40 12.40 -5.46
CA MET A 347 -13.32 13.08 -4.72
C MET A 347 -13.10 14.47 -5.31
N GLY A 348 -13.13 15.50 -4.45
CA GLY A 348 -12.67 16.85 -4.76
C GLY A 348 -11.39 17.16 -3.99
N TYR A 349 -10.56 18.05 -4.53
CA TYR A 349 -9.35 18.48 -3.84
C TYR A 349 -8.97 19.92 -4.19
N VAL A 350 -8.27 20.56 -3.23
CA VAL A 350 -7.68 21.89 -3.38
C VAL A 350 -6.28 21.84 -2.76
N ASN A 351 -5.26 21.85 -3.60
CA ASN A 351 -3.88 21.67 -3.21
C ASN A 351 -2.97 22.77 -3.79
N PRO A 352 -1.77 22.97 -3.26
CA PRO A 352 -0.75 23.79 -3.90
C PRO A 352 -0.40 23.27 -5.30
N LYS A 353 -0.01 24.19 -6.20
CA LYS A 353 0.46 23.81 -7.55
C LYS A 353 1.73 22.98 -7.49
N ASN A 354 2.62 23.27 -6.54
CA ASN A 354 3.81 22.46 -6.25
C ASN A 354 3.42 21.41 -5.21
N TYR A 355 3.27 20.16 -5.66
CA TYR A 355 2.78 19.06 -4.85
C TYR A 355 3.94 18.22 -4.33
N ASN A 356 4.16 18.18 -3.00
CA ASN A 356 5.33 17.56 -2.38
C ASN A 356 4.98 16.65 -1.18
N ILE A 357 3.84 15.95 -1.22
CA ILE A 357 3.53 14.99 -0.14
C ILE A 357 4.44 13.76 -0.31
N PRO A 358 5.12 13.30 0.76
CA PRO A 358 5.93 12.09 0.75
C PRO A 358 5.14 10.86 0.30
N LEU A 359 5.82 9.87 -0.30
CA LEU A 359 5.26 8.59 -0.75
C LEU A 359 4.28 8.67 -1.95
N GLN A 360 3.99 9.85 -2.47
CA GLN A 360 2.98 10.05 -3.50
C GLN A 360 3.60 10.38 -4.88
N GLN A 361 4.84 9.99 -5.09
CA GLN A 361 5.59 10.31 -6.33
C GLN A 361 5.09 9.57 -7.58
N ALA A 362 4.37 8.46 -7.43
CA ALA A 362 4.02 7.59 -8.56
C ALA A 362 2.95 8.16 -9.51
N ALA A 363 2.18 9.16 -9.07
CA ALA A 363 1.08 9.74 -9.85
C ALA A 363 1.44 11.10 -10.50
N GLY A 364 2.70 11.53 -10.43
CA GLY A 364 3.09 12.86 -10.89
C GLY A 364 2.28 13.96 -10.17
N ASN A 365 2.16 15.11 -10.78
CA ASN A 365 1.37 16.23 -10.25
C ASN A 365 -0.14 16.09 -10.49
N LEU A 366 -0.69 14.87 -10.58
CA LEU A 366 -2.10 14.64 -10.91
C LEU A 366 -3.04 15.41 -9.97
N PHE A 367 -2.70 15.47 -8.69
CA PHE A 367 -3.48 16.17 -7.66
C PHE A 367 -2.94 17.57 -7.30
N ALA A 368 -2.07 18.16 -8.12
CA ALA A 368 -1.62 19.54 -7.92
C ALA A 368 -2.72 20.52 -8.32
N GLY A 369 -2.92 21.61 -7.56
CA GLY A 369 -3.99 22.59 -7.82
C GLY A 369 -5.36 22.09 -7.38
N THR A 370 -6.40 22.40 -8.17
CA THR A 370 -7.80 22.08 -7.85
C THR A 370 -8.39 21.14 -8.88
N GLY A 371 -9.08 20.09 -8.44
CA GLY A 371 -9.69 19.15 -9.36
C GLY A 371 -10.75 18.26 -8.71
N ILE A 372 -11.32 17.39 -9.54
CA ILE A 372 -12.34 16.43 -9.17
C ILE A 372 -12.06 15.08 -9.82
N GLN A 373 -12.35 14.01 -9.11
CA GLN A 373 -12.29 12.65 -9.62
C GLN A 373 -13.60 11.92 -9.33
N LEU A 374 -14.10 11.24 -10.34
CA LEU A 374 -15.19 10.28 -10.24
C LEU A 374 -14.62 8.89 -10.46
N MET A 375 -14.95 7.92 -9.61
CA MET A 375 -14.54 6.53 -9.77
C MET A 375 -15.73 5.60 -9.53
N LEU A 376 -15.88 4.61 -10.41
CA LEU A 376 -16.84 3.51 -10.28
C LEU A 376 -16.06 2.22 -10.06
N VAL A 377 -16.50 1.42 -9.10
CA VAL A 377 -15.91 0.12 -8.78
C VAL A 377 -17.00 -0.94 -8.78
N PHE A 378 -16.80 -1.97 -9.57
CA PHE A 378 -17.68 -3.13 -9.66
C PHE A 378 -16.94 -4.36 -9.19
N ASN A 379 -17.53 -5.07 -8.22
CA ASN A 379 -17.01 -6.33 -7.70
C ASN A 379 -17.97 -7.47 -8.08
N HIS A 380 -17.42 -8.57 -8.58
CA HIS A 380 -18.20 -9.74 -9.00
C HIS A 380 -17.58 -11.05 -8.53
#